data_cccf58d190eb3d4f9300f6970d9e6f55
#
_entry.id   cccf58d190eb3d4f9300f6970d9e6f55
#
_cell.length_a   1.000
_cell.length_b   1.000
_cell.length_c   1.000
_cell.angle_alpha   90.00
_cell.angle_beta   90.00
_cell.angle_gamma   90.00
#
_symmetry.space_group_name_H-M   'P 1'
#
loop_
_entity.id
_entity.type
_entity.pdbx_description
1 polymer ?
#
loop_
_entity_poly.entity_id
_entity_poly.type
_entity_poly.pdbx_seq_one_letter_code
_entity_poly.pdbx_strand_id
1 'polypeptide(L)'
;MAKTILLVEDDEDIATLLRLNLQDEGYQIVHEADGDQALVQLEKQVWDAVILDLMLPGVDGLEICRRIRQMTRYLPVIIISARTSEMHRVLGLEMGADDYLAKPFSLLELIARVKALFRRQEAMGQNLLMDAGRLSCHGLSIDPLSREVKLRGEVVDLTPREFDLLYYFARHPGEVFSRLALLEQVWGYQHEGYEHTVN
;
A
#
# COMPACT_ATOMS: atom_id res chain seq x y z
N MET A 1 10.71 16.02 -6.55
CA MET A 1 9.85 16.69 -5.56
C MET A 1 9.82 15.81 -4.31
N ALA A 2 9.70 16.41 -3.11
CA ALA A 2 9.52 15.65 -1.89
C ALA A 2 8.18 14.90 -1.92
N LYS A 3 8.16 13.65 -1.47
CA LYS A 3 6.94 12.85 -1.36
C LYS A 3 6.11 13.33 -0.19
N THR A 4 4.79 13.44 -0.37
CA THR A 4 3.85 13.91 0.66
C THR A 4 3.05 12.75 1.23
N ILE A 5 3.14 12.55 2.54
CA ILE A 5 2.49 11.47 3.29
C ILE A 5 1.41 12.06 4.21
N LEU A 6 0.21 11.51 4.15
CA LEU A 6 -0.81 11.75 5.15
C LEU A 6 -0.62 10.76 6.31
N LEU A 7 -0.35 11.28 7.50
CA LEU A 7 -0.26 10.51 8.74
C LEU A 7 -1.57 10.68 9.51
N VAL A 8 -2.28 9.60 9.76
CA VAL A 8 -3.51 9.59 10.54
C VAL A 8 -3.29 8.77 11.79
N GLU A 9 -3.17 9.45 12.92
CA GLU A 9 -2.81 8.88 14.23
C GLU A 9 -3.33 9.78 15.33
N ASP A 10 -4.12 9.24 16.26
CA ASP A 10 -4.69 10.01 17.37
C ASP A 10 -3.78 10.19 18.58
N ASP A 11 -2.77 9.33 18.72
CA ASP A 11 -1.72 9.47 19.73
C ASP A 11 -0.69 10.52 19.29
N GLU A 12 -0.70 11.68 19.94
CA GLU A 12 0.17 12.82 19.64
C GLU A 12 1.67 12.51 19.82
N ASP A 13 2.04 11.63 20.75
CA ASP A 13 3.43 11.26 20.98
C ASP A 13 3.93 10.39 19.83
N ILE A 14 3.13 9.42 19.40
CA ILE A 14 3.42 8.59 18.23
C ILE A 14 3.45 9.46 16.97
N ALA A 15 2.45 10.30 16.76
CA ALA A 15 2.37 11.17 15.59
C ALA A 15 3.58 12.12 15.51
N THR A 16 3.99 12.71 16.62
CA THR A 16 5.16 13.59 16.68
C THR A 16 6.44 12.82 16.37
N LEU A 17 6.63 11.63 16.96
CA LEU A 17 7.78 10.79 16.70
C LEU A 17 7.87 10.39 15.20
N LEU A 18 6.76 9.96 14.62
CA LEU A 18 6.71 9.56 13.21
C LEU A 18 6.97 10.75 12.29
N ARG A 19 6.32 11.88 12.56
CA ARG A 19 6.48 13.10 11.77
C ARG A 19 7.94 13.56 11.71
N LEU A 20 8.61 13.68 12.85
CA LEU A 20 10.00 14.14 12.92
C LEU A 20 10.92 13.21 12.12
N ASN A 21 10.84 11.92 12.36
CA ASN A 21 11.73 10.95 11.72
C ASN A 21 11.48 10.80 10.21
N LEU A 22 10.21 10.87 9.77
CA LEU A 22 9.89 10.82 8.35
C LEU A 22 10.29 12.13 7.64
N GLN A 23 10.21 13.28 8.32
CA GLN A 23 10.72 14.56 7.79
C GLN A 23 12.24 14.54 7.64
N ASP A 24 12.99 13.95 8.59
CA ASP A 24 14.44 13.76 8.50
C ASP A 24 14.82 12.89 7.28
N GLU A 25 13.95 11.98 6.87
CA GLU A 25 14.10 11.18 5.64
C GLU A 25 13.70 11.93 4.35
N GLY A 26 13.31 13.21 4.45
CA GLY A 26 12.98 14.08 3.33
C GLY A 26 11.53 14.02 2.86
N TYR A 27 10.62 13.41 3.62
CA TYR A 27 9.18 13.39 3.32
C TYR A 27 8.48 14.64 3.86
N GLN A 28 7.41 15.07 3.17
CA GLN A 28 6.50 16.06 3.71
C GLN A 28 5.36 15.32 4.43
N ILE A 29 5.12 15.66 5.69
CA ILE A 29 4.11 15.00 6.51
C ILE A 29 3.00 15.98 6.88
N VAL A 30 1.78 15.61 6.58
CA VAL A 30 0.57 16.24 7.09
C VAL A 30 -0.06 15.25 8.07
N HIS A 31 -0.37 15.71 9.27
CA HIS A 31 -0.92 14.91 10.35
C HIS A 31 -2.37 15.28 10.61
N GLU A 32 -3.20 14.26 10.78
CA GLU A 32 -4.57 14.37 11.27
C GLU A 32 -4.79 13.35 12.40
N ALA A 33 -5.42 13.79 13.47
CA ALA A 33 -5.69 12.95 14.64
C ALA A 33 -7.10 12.34 14.63
N ASP A 34 -7.90 12.64 13.62
CA ASP A 34 -9.32 12.30 13.53
C ASP A 34 -9.66 11.76 12.13
N GLY A 35 -10.46 10.68 12.09
CA GLY A 35 -10.81 10.03 10.85
C GLY A 35 -11.67 10.87 9.91
N ASP A 36 -12.56 11.73 10.43
CA ASP A 36 -13.37 12.62 9.60
C ASP A 36 -12.49 13.68 8.94
N GLN A 37 -11.53 14.24 9.69
CA GLN A 37 -10.56 15.20 9.13
C GLN A 37 -9.63 14.55 8.12
N ALA A 38 -9.20 13.31 8.35
CA ALA A 38 -8.42 12.56 7.40
C ALA A 38 -9.14 12.40 6.05
N LEU A 39 -10.45 12.10 6.06
CA LEU A 39 -11.24 12.01 4.82
C LEU A 39 -11.30 13.36 4.09
N VAL A 40 -11.45 14.46 4.82
CA VAL A 40 -11.43 15.81 4.24
C VAL A 40 -10.06 16.11 3.61
N GLN A 41 -8.97 15.69 4.24
CA GLN A 41 -7.62 15.89 3.68
C GLN A 41 -7.38 15.06 2.44
N LEU A 42 -7.89 13.83 2.38
CA LEU A 42 -7.74 12.96 1.21
C LEU A 42 -8.29 13.60 -0.08
N GLU A 43 -9.31 14.45 0.04
CA GLU A 43 -9.94 15.15 -1.09
C GLU A 43 -9.22 16.46 -1.49
N LYS A 44 -8.45 17.08 -0.58
CA LYS A 44 -7.86 18.41 -0.79
C LYS A 44 -6.67 18.43 -1.74
N GLN A 45 -5.89 17.35 -1.75
CA GLN A 45 -4.67 17.30 -2.56
C GLN A 45 -4.30 15.86 -2.95
N VAL A 46 -3.28 15.75 -3.79
CA VAL A 46 -2.71 14.47 -4.19
C VAL A 46 -1.68 14.02 -3.15
N TRP A 47 -1.85 12.82 -2.66
CA TRP A 47 -0.97 12.18 -1.70
C TRP A 47 -0.10 11.11 -2.38
N ASP A 48 1.11 10.90 -1.86
CA ASP A 48 2.01 9.83 -2.33
C ASP A 48 1.86 8.55 -1.50
N ALA A 49 1.49 8.67 -0.22
CA ALA A 49 1.17 7.55 0.66
C ALA A 49 0.30 7.99 1.84
N VAL A 50 -0.33 7.03 2.52
CA VAL A 50 -1.02 7.20 3.80
C VAL A 50 -0.43 6.25 4.83
N ILE A 51 -0.15 6.74 6.03
CA ILE A 51 0.11 5.95 7.23
C ILE A 51 -1.12 6.11 8.10
N LEU A 52 -1.77 5.01 8.48
CA LEU A 52 -3.12 5.00 9.01
C LEU A 52 -3.24 4.14 10.25
N ASP A 53 -3.56 4.74 11.40
CA ASP A 53 -4.07 3.94 12.53
C ASP A 53 -5.50 3.47 12.24
N LEU A 54 -5.86 2.32 12.77
CA LEU A 54 -7.21 1.79 12.70
C LEU A 54 -8.10 2.33 13.83
N MET A 55 -7.51 2.65 14.98
CA MET A 55 -8.25 3.03 16.18
C MET A 55 -8.30 4.57 16.30
N LEU A 56 -9.07 5.19 15.43
CA LEU A 56 -9.22 6.64 15.37
C LEU A 56 -10.57 7.10 15.96
N PRO A 57 -10.64 8.29 16.52
CA PRO A 57 -11.92 8.94 16.74
C PRO A 57 -12.60 9.29 15.41
N GLY A 58 -13.93 9.38 15.41
CA GLY A 58 -14.72 9.64 14.21
C GLY A 58 -14.80 8.40 13.32
N VAL A 59 -14.34 8.50 12.08
CA VAL A 59 -14.36 7.40 11.12
C VAL A 59 -13.24 6.39 11.40
N ASP A 60 -13.62 5.10 11.51
CA ASP A 60 -12.67 3.98 11.71
C ASP A 60 -11.68 3.86 10.54
N GLY A 61 -10.42 3.52 10.86
CA GLY A 61 -9.35 3.45 9.86
C GLY A 61 -9.59 2.41 8.76
N LEU A 62 -10.32 1.31 9.01
CA LEU A 62 -10.69 0.36 7.95
C LEU A 62 -11.65 0.99 6.94
N GLU A 63 -12.59 1.80 7.39
CA GLU A 63 -13.49 2.54 6.50
C GLU A 63 -12.73 3.57 5.67
N ILE A 64 -11.74 4.26 6.27
CA ILE A 64 -10.85 5.17 5.52
C ILE A 64 -10.08 4.39 4.46
N CYS A 65 -9.49 3.25 4.81
CA CYS A 65 -8.78 2.39 3.86
C CYS A 65 -9.70 1.97 2.70
N ARG A 66 -10.94 1.54 3.00
CA ARG A 66 -11.95 1.18 2.00
C ARG A 66 -12.25 2.34 1.05
N ARG A 67 -12.43 3.55 1.56
CA ARG A 67 -12.68 4.75 0.73
C ARG A 67 -11.50 5.10 -0.15
N ILE A 68 -10.27 4.97 0.36
CA ILE A 68 -9.05 5.16 -0.44
C ILE A 68 -9.04 4.19 -1.63
N ARG A 69 -9.49 2.93 -1.45
CA ARG A 69 -9.55 1.94 -2.53
C ARG A 69 -10.63 2.23 -3.59
N GLN A 70 -11.62 3.04 -3.28
CA GLN A 70 -12.64 3.50 -4.23
C GLN A 70 -12.17 4.71 -5.05
N MET A 71 -11.02 5.30 -4.71
CA MET A 71 -10.46 6.42 -5.49
C MET A 71 -9.95 5.94 -6.85
N THR A 72 -10.10 6.77 -7.86
CA THR A 72 -9.64 6.48 -9.24
C THR A 72 -8.11 6.30 -9.33
N ARG A 73 -7.38 7.02 -8.46
CA ARG A 73 -5.92 6.93 -8.39
C ARG A 73 -5.51 6.01 -7.26
N TYR A 74 -4.62 5.09 -7.55
CA TYR A 74 -3.99 4.27 -6.54
C TYR A 74 -3.19 5.12 -5.54
N LEU A 75 -3.50 4.97 -4.25
CA LEU A 75 -2.84 5.63 -3.14
C LEU A 75 -2.38 4.55 -2.15
N PRO A 76 -1.05 4.35 -1.96
CA PRO A 76 -0.55 3.34 -1.02
C PRO A 76 -0.92 3.65 0.42
N VAL A 77 -1.27 2.59 1.17
CA VAL A 77 -1.66 2.67 2.59
C VAL A 77 -0.84 1.70 3.42
N ILE A 78 -0.15 2.21 4.43
CA ILE A 78 0.46 1.40 5.50
C ILE A 78 -0.42 1.54 6.73
N ILE A 79 -0.98 0.44 7.20
CA ILE A 79 -1.72 0.41 8.47
C ILE A 79 -0.72 0.27 9.62
N ILE A 80 -0.91 1.07 10.67
CA ILE A 80 -0.25 0.90 11.96
C ILE A 80 -1.34 0.69 13.01
N SER A 81 -1.25 -0.35 13.85
CA SER A 81 -2.35 -0.60 14.79
C SER A 81 -1.93 -1.42 16.00
N ALA A 82 -2.60 -1.17 17.13
CA ALA A 82 -2.48 -2.01 18.33
C ALA A 82 -3.19 -3.37 18.17
N ARG A 83 -3.98 -3.58 17.13
CA ARG A 83 -4.61 -4.86 16.82
C ARG A 83 -3.57 -5.83 16.24
N THR A 84 -2.99 -6.67 17.10
CA THR A 84 -1.83 -7.53 16.75
C THR A 84 -2.22 -8.91 16.25
N SER A 85 -3.50 -9.32 16.33
CA SER A 85 -3.90 -10.66 15.92
C SER A 85 -3.72 -10.87 14.41
N GLU A 86 -3.41 -12.10 14.02
CA GLU A 86 -3.27 -12.47 12.60
C GLU A 86 -4.53 -12.12 11.80
N MET A 87 -5.71 -12.36 12.38
CA MET A 87 -6.99 -12.03 11.75
C MET A 87 -7.10 -10.54 11.40
N HIS A 88 -6.67 -9.63 12.30
CA HIS A 88 -6.74 -8.19 12.02
C HIS A 88 -5.74 -7.78 10.93
N ARG A 89 -4.55 -8.40 10.88
CA ARG A 89 -3.58 -8.15 9.81
C ARG A 89 -4.13 -8.61 8.46
N VAL A 90 -4.68 -9.82 8.41
CA VAL A 90 -5.31 -10.35 7.20
C VAL A 90 -6.44 -9.43 6.74
N LEU A 91 -7.34 -9.05 7.65
CA LEU A 91 -8.45 -8.13 7.34
C LEU A 91 -7.95 -6.79 6.78
N GLY A 92 -6.92 -6.18 7.40
CA GLY A 92 -6.36 -4.92 6.92
C GLY A 92 -5.80 -5.03 5.50
N LEU A 93 -5.11 -6.14 5.19
CA LEU A 93 -4.57 -6.40 3.86
C LEU A 93 -5.68 -6.73 2.84
N GLU A 94 -6.68 -7.52 3.22
CA GLU A 94 -7.87 -7.80 2.39
C GLU A 94 -8.68 -6.54 2.09
N MET A 95 -8.76 -5.60 3.04
CA MET A 95 -9.33 -4.26 2.82
C MET A 95 -8.49 -3.37 1.90
N GLY A 96 -7.35 -3.89 1.44
CA GLY A 96 -6.54 -3.28 0.43
C GLY A 96 -5.33 -2.47 0.95
N ALA A 97 -4.99 -2.56 2.23
CA ALA A 97 -3.73 -1.98 2.70
C ALA A 97 -2.53 -2.65 2.00
N ASP A 98 -1.50 -1.86 1.71
CA ASP A 98 -0.27 -2.34 1.09
C ASP A 98 0.65 -3.02 2.08
N ASP A 99 0.53 -2.60 3.34
CA ASP A 99 1.32 -3.13 4.44
C ASP A 99 0.60 -2.94 5.78
N TYR A 100 1.00 -3.74 6.76
CA TYR A 100 0.44 -3.70 8.11
C TYR A 100 1.55 -3.82 9.14
N LEU A 101 1.62 -2.88 10.07
CA LEU A 101 2.60 -2.85 11.15
C LEU A 101 1.91 -2.82 12.51
N ALA A 102 2.18 -3.81 13.33
CA ALA A 102 1.58 -3.92 14.67
C ALA A 102 2.31 -3.03 15.69
N LYS A 103 1.57 -2.29 16.51
CA LYS A 103 2.11 -1.58 17.69
C LYS A 103 2.37 -2.59 18.84
N PRO A 104 3.51 -2.51 19.58
CA PRO A 104 4.61 -1.58 19.38
C PRO A 104 5.52 -2.00 18.21
N PHE A 105 5.97 -1.04 17.43
CA PHE A 105 6.85 -1.28 16.28
C PHE A 105 8.20 -0.55 16.41
N SER A 106 9.18 -0.99 15.65
CA SER A 106 10.43 -0.27 15.49
C SER A 106 10.25 0.87 14.48
N LEU A 107 10.68 2.08 14.86
CA LEU A 107 10.68 3.22 13.95
C LEU A 107 11.50 2.94 12.68
N LEU A 108 12.66 2.26 12.83
CA LEU A 108 13.50 1.85 11.70
C LEU A 108 12.74 0.89 10.77
N GLU A 109 11.89 0.02 11.32
CA GLU A 109 11.05 -0.87 10.53
C GLU A 109 10.04 -0.08 9.70
N LEU A 110 9.32 0.87 10.32
CA LEU A 110 8.35 1.70 9.59
C LEU A 110 9.05 2.48 8.46
N ILE A 111 10.17 3.12 8.74
CA ILE A 111 10.94 3.86 7.73
C ILE A 111 11.36 2.93 6.58
N ALA A 112 11.85 1.73 6.89
CA ALA A 112 12.24 0.76 5.87
C ALA A 112 11.04 0.35 4.99
N ARG A 113 9.85 0.18 5.58
CA ARG A 113 8.61 -0.14 4.87
C ARG A 113 8.15 1.00 3.96
N VAL A 114 8.19 2.25 4.45
CA VAL A 114 7.89 3.44 3.64
C VAL A 114 8.84 3.56 2.45
N LYS A 115 10.15 3.37 2.68
CA LYS A 115 11.15 3.37 1.60
C LYS A 115 10.91 2.23 0.59
N ALA A 116 10.58 1.03 1.05
CA ALA A 116 10.27 -0.11 0.19
C ALA A 116 9.01 0.15 -0.65
N LEU A 117 7.98 0.76 -0.06
CA LEU A 117 6.75 1.15 -0.75
C LEU A 117 7.04 2.14 -1.90
N PHE A 118 7.78 3.20 -1.66
CA PHE A 118 8.13 4.16 -2.70
C PHE A 118 9.06 3.58 -3.76
N ARG A 119 10.05 2.77 -3.37
CA ARG A 119 10.92 2.07 -4.34
C ARG A 119 10.11 1.18 -5.29
N ARG A 120 9.09 0.49 -4.80
CA ARG A 120 8.19 -0.31 -5.66
C ARG A 120 7.40 0.55 -6.63
N GLN A 121 6.84 1.67 -6.16
CA GLN A 121 6.14 2.62 -7.05
C GLN A 121 7.06 3.16 -8.15
N GLU A 122 8.30 3.49 -7.80
CA GLU A 122 9.29 4.00 -8.76
C GLU A 122 9.72 2.94 -9.76
N ALA A 123 9.97 1.71 -9.30
CA ALA A 123 10.29 0.59 -10.17
C ALA A 123 9.14 0.26 -11.13
N MET A 124 7.90 0.28 -10.67
CA MET A 124 6.72 0.16 -11.53
C MET A 124 6.63 1.32 -12.51
N GLY A 125 6.82 2.55 -12.07
CA GLY A 125 6.80 3.74 -12.93
C GLY A 125 7.90 3.72 -13.99
N GLN A 126 9.12 3.30 -13.66
CA GLN A 126 10.23 3.19 -14.62
C GLN A 126 10.00 2.07 -15.63
N ASN A 127 9.47 0.92 -15.20
CA ASN A 127 9.08 -0.15 -16.10
C ASN A 127 7.94 0.27 -17.04
N LEU A 128 7.05 1.16 -16.61
CA LEU A 128 5.98 1.74 -17.41
C LEU A 128 6.50 2.70 -18.51
N LEU A 129 7.59 3.41 -18.24
CA LEU A 129 8.22 4.31 -19.23
C LEU A 129 9.04 3.54 -20.28
N MET A 130 9.53 2.35 -19.94
CA MET A 130 10.28 1.50 -20.88
C MET A 130 9.37 0.55 -21.68
N ASP A 131 8.21 0.20 -21.13
CA ASP A 131 7.25 -0.71 -21.76
C ASP A 131 5.84 -0.11 -21.60
N ALA A 132 5.45 0.79 -22.48
CA ALA A 132 4.10 1.37 -22.53
C ALA A 132 3.02 0.31 -22.89
N GLY A 133 3.17 -0.92 -22.38
CA GLY A 133 2.43 -2.08 -22.78
C GLY A 133 1.29 -2.46 -21.84
N ARG A 134 0.06 -2.15 -22.23
CA ARG A 134 -1.07 -3.00 -21.86
C ARG A 134 -0.69 -4.43 -22.19
N LEU A 135 -0.66 -5.29 -21.19
CA LEU A 135 -0.54 -6.70 -21.41
C LEU A 135 -1.91 -7.23 -21.84
N SER A 136 -1.95 -7.88 -22.98
CA SER A 136 -3.18 -8.52 -23.47
C SER A 136 -2.87 -9.94 -23.91
N CYS A 137 -3.54 -10.91 -23.29
CA CYS A 137 -3.36 -12.33 -23.61
C CYS A 137 -4.66 -13.11 -23.31
N HIS A 138 -5.15 -13.86 -24.31
CA HIS A 138 -6.32 -14.77 -24.17
C HIS A 138 -7.56 -14.14 -23.51
N GLY A 139 -7.84 -12.85 -23.78
CA GLY A 139 -8.96 -12.12 -23.21
C GLY A 139 -8.68 -11.46 -21.85
N LEU A 140 -7.50 -11.67 -21.27
CA LEU A 140 -7.01 -10.90 -20.14
C LEU A 140 -6.34 -9.63 -20.66
N SER A 141 -6.70 -8.48 -20.11
CA SER A 141 -6.07 -7.18 -20.37
C SER A 141 -5.68 -6.56 -19.04
N ILE A 142 -4.42 -6.16 -18.90
CA ILE A 142 -3.88 -5.51 -17.69
C ILE A 142 -3.32 -4.15 -18.11
N ASP A 143 -3.86 -3.09 -17.54
CA ASP A 143 -3.35 -1.74 -17.70
C ASP A 143 -2.58 -1.33 -16.44
N PRO A 144 -1.26 -1.29 -16.50
CA PRO A 144 -0.46 -0.99 -15.31
C PRO A 144 -0.53 0.48 -14.87
N LEU A 145 -0.96 1.41 -15.76
CA LEU A 145 -1.09 2.83 -15.41
C LEU A 145 -2.33 3.09 -14.55
N SER A 146 -3.48 2.56 -14.98
CA SER A 146 -4.73 2.66 -14.24
C SER A 146 -4.88 1.56 -13.19
N ARG A 147 -3.98 0.55 -13.18
CA ARG A 147 -4.09 -0.69 -12.39
C ARG A 147 -5.41 -1.43 -12.64
N GLU A 148 -5.96 -1.29 -13.83
CA GLU A 148 -7.19 -1.94 -14.26
C GLU A 148 -6.90 -3.30 -14.90
N VAL A 149 -7.65 -4.29 -14.47
CA VAL A 149 -7.67 -5.63 -15.08
C VAL A 149 -9.03 -5.88 -15.72
N LYS A 150 -9.02 -6.37 -16.94
CA LYS A 150 -10.22 -6.84 -17.62
C LYS A 150 -10.05 -8.29 -18.07
N LEU A 151 -11.05 -9.10 -17.80
CA LEU A 151 -11.17 -10.45 -18.35
C LEU A 151 -12.35 -10.51 -19.32
N ARG A 152 -12.06 -10.76 -20.60
CA ARG A 152 -13.07 -10.77 -21.68
C ARG A 152 -13.92 -9.50 -21.79
N GLY A 153 -13.30 -8.35 -21.42
CA GLY A 153 -13.93 -7.04 -21.44
C GLY A 153 -14.61 -6.61 -20.14
N GLU A 154 -14.81 -7.53 -19.20
CA GLU A 154 -15.36 -7.21 -17.87
C GLU A 154 -14.25 -6.82 -16.90
N VAL A 155 -14.46 -5.78 -16.11
CA VAL A 155 -13.50 -5.31 -15.09
C VAL A 155 -13.45 -6.32 -13.95
N VAL A 156 -12.24 -6.67 -13.52
CA VAL A 156 -11.99 -7.53 -12.37
C VAL A 156 -11.43 -6.66 -11.24
N ASP A 157 -12.15 -6.62 -10.13
CA ASP A 157 -11.70 -5.92 -8.93
C ASP A 157 -10.62 -6.74 -8.22
N LEU A 158 -9.45 -6.16 -8.09
CA LEU A 158 -8.31 -6.74 -7.40
C LEU A 158 -7.81 -5.78 -6.33
N THR A 159 -7.39 -6.33 -5.20
CA THR A 159 -6.61 -5.56 -4.23
C THR A 159 -5.28 -5.14 -4.86
N PRO A 160 -4.61 -4.11 -4.34
CA PRO A 160 -3.30 -3.68 -4.85
C PRO A 160 -2.28 -4.81 -4.95
N ARG A 161 -2.29 -5.74 -3.99
CA ARG A 161 -1.34 -6.87 -3.96
C ARG A 161 -1.67 -7.96 -4.95
N GLU A 162 -2.95 -8.25 -5.13
CA GLU A 162 -3.40 -9.20 -6.16
C GLU A 162 -3.07 -8.67 -7.55
N PHE A 163 -3.25 -7.36 -7.77
CA PHE A 163 -2.83 -6.72 -9.02
C PHE A 163 -1.33 -6.87 -9.25
N ASP A 164 -0.49 -6.53 -8.24
CA ASP A 164 0.97 -6.61 -8.33
C ASP A 164 1.43 -8.04 -8.64
N LEU A 165 0.82 -9.03 -7.99
CA LEU A 165 1.11 -10.45 -8.20
C LEU A 165 0.70 -10.90 -9.62
N LEU A 166 -0.52 -10.57 -10.05
CA LEU A 166 -1.00 -10.90 -11.39
C LEU A 166 -0.12 -10.24 -12.46
N TYR A 167 0.21 -8.96 -12.29
CA TYR A 167 1.06 -8.24 -13.22
C TYR A 167 2.47 -8.83 -13.29
N TYR A 168 3.02 -9.23 -12.14
CA TYR A 168 4.32 -9.91 -12.07
C TYR A 168 4.30 -11.23 -12.86
N PHE A 169 3.30 -12.08 -12.66
CA PHE A 169 3.16 -13.33 -13.42
C PHE A 169 2.94 -13.09 -14.93
N ALA A 170 2.13 -12.10 -15.28
CA ALA A 170 1.86 -11.78 -16.68
C ALA A 170 3.12 -11.32 -17.44
N ARG A 171 4.11 -10.76 -16.74
CA ARG A 171 5.42 -10.38 -17.31
C ARG A 171 6.43 -11.52 -17.38
N HIS A 172 6.19 -12.63 -16.71
CA HIS A 172 7.10 -13.77 -16.64
C HIS A 172 6.39 -15.07 -17.05
N PRO A 173 5.86 -15.14 -18.28
CA PRO A 173 5.10 -16.29 -18.72
C PRO A 173 5.98 -17.55 -18.78
N GLY A 174 5.50 -18.64 -18.20
CA GLY A 174 6.19 -19.92 -18.19
C GLY A 174 7.25 -20.08 -17.09
N GLU A 175 7.47 -19.06 -16.26
CA GLU A 175 8.37 -19.16 -15.11
C GLU A 175 7.64 -19.67 -13.87
N VAL A 176 8.36 -20.39 -13.01
CA VAL A 176 7.86 -20.90 -11.73
C VAL A 176 8.60 -20.18 -10.59
N PHE A 177 7.87 -19.64 -9.65
CA PHE A 177 8.41 -18.87 -8.54
C PHE A 177 8.14 -19.55 -7.20
N SER A 178 9.13 -19.52 -6.31
CA SER A 178 8.92 -19.90 -4.91
C SER A 178 8.13 -18.81 -4.17
N ARG A 179 7.46 -19.18 -3.08
CA ARG A 179 6.78 -18.20 -2.21
C ARG A 179 7.72 -17.10 -1.72
N LEU A 180 8.94 -17.46 -1.33
CA LEU A 180 9.95 -16.49 -0.88
C LEU A 180 10.32 -15.52 -1.99
N ALA A 181 10.51 -15.99 -3.22
CA ALA A 181 10.79 -15.13 -4.36
C ALA A 181 9.63 -14.15 -4.64
N LEU A 182 8.39 -14.61 -4.55
CA LEU A 182 7.22 -13.75 -4.71
C LEU A 182 7.11 -12.72 -3.59
N LEU A 183 7.35 -13.12 -2.34
CA LEU A 183 7.38 -12.20 -1.20
C LEU A 183 8.43 -11.10 -1.39
N GLU A 184 9.61 -11.45 -1.84
CA GLU A 184 10.68 -10.50 -2.10
C GLU A 184 10.34 -9.57 -3.27
N GLN A 185 9.88 -10.11 -4.39
CA GLN A 185 9.65 -9.35 -5.63
C GLN A 185 8.37 -8.51 -5.60
N VAL A 186 7.28 -9.05 -5.04
CA VAL A 186 5.96 -8.40 -5.02
C VAL A 186 5.72 -7.64 -3.73
N TRP A 187 6.18 -8.16 -2.58
CA TRP A 187 6.01 -7.49 -1.27
C TRP A 187 7.24 -6.72 -0.81
N GLY A 188 8.44 -7.05 -1.33
CA GLY A 188 9.69 -6.35 -1.01
C GLY A 188 10.26 -6.70 0.36
N TYR A 189 9.92 -7.84 0.92
CA TYR A 189 10.41 -8.30 2.21
C TYR A 189 11.42 -9.43 2.08
N GLN A 190 12.55 -9.27 2.75
CA GLN A 190 13.44 -10.35 3.11
C GLN A 190 13.10 -10.75 4.55
N HIS A 191 12.01 -11.51 4.82
CA HIS A 191 11.82 -11.95 6.21
C HIS A 191 10.94 -13.17 6.40
N GLU A 192 11.38 -13.98 7.33
CA GLU A 192 10.68 -15.09 7.96
C GLU A 192 9.41 -14.62 8.66
N GLY A 193 8.30 -15.24 8.40
CA GLY A 193 7.02 -15.04 9.09
C GLY A 193 5.85 -14.53 8.26
N TYR A 194 6.05 -14.18 7.00
CA TYR A 194 4.98 -13.70 6.10
C TYR A 194 4.61 -14.70 4.99
N GLU A 195 5.04 -15.95 5.10
CA GLU A 195 4.79 -16.99 4.08
C GLU A 195 3.30 -17.25 3.82
N HIS A 196 2.44 -16.93 4.79
CA HIS A 196 1.00 -17.12 4.68
C HIS A 196 0.29 -16.02 3.85
N THR A 197 0.99 -14.94 3.51
CA THR A 197 0.42 -13.81 2.75
C THR A 197 0.29 -14.12 1.26
N VAL A 198 0.95 -15.17 0.78
CA VAL A 198 0.93 -15.64 -0.62
C VAL A 198 0.23 -17.00 -0.70
N ASN A 199 -1.03 -17.04 -0.34
CA ASN A 199 -1.86 -18.25 -0.48
C ASN A 199 -2.89 -18.06 -1.61
#